data_2e5aa33a4eb25b0cb8cb847b4fec3907
#
_entry.id   2e5aa33a4eb25b0cb8cb847b4fec3907
#
_cell.length_a   1.000
_cell.length_b   1.000
_cell.length_c   1.000
_cell.angle_alpha   90.00
_cell.angle_beta   90.00
_cell.angle_gamma   90.00
#
_symmetry.space_group_name_H-M   'P 1'
#
loop_
_entity.id
_entity.type
_entity.pdbx_description
1 polymer ?
#
loop_
_entity_poly.entity_id
_entity_poly.type
_entity_poly.pdbx_seq_one_letter_code
_entity_poly.pdbx_strand_id
1 'polypeptide(L)'
;VNIRMPSLNMVVISGNLTDDPKPNILENGVHVTNFRVASNQFYKGRDGEFHKKTCYVDAVCWRKTAEIAADRLRRGSPVLVEGELQSRTWKAQDGTNRSVLEILARRIQFLERTEGDRPADSHPSDDSPPPERDPADEPVYDDDIPF
;
A
#
# COMPACT_ATOMS: atom_id res chain seq x y z
N VAL A 1 2.62 -33.19 -21.17
CA VAL A 1 1.50 -32.34 -20.78
C VAL A 1 1.85 -30.91 -21.10
N ASN A 2 1.11 -30.30 -22.03
CA ASN A 2 1.35 -28.91 -22.42
C ASN A 2 0.55 -28.00 -21.50
N ILE A 3 1.19 -27.53 -20.44
CA ILE A 3 0.56 -26.60 -19.49
C ILE A 3 0.71 -25.20 -20.04
N ARG A 4 -0.40 -24.58 -20.41
CA ARG A 4 -0.42 -23.16 -20.76
C ARG A 4 -0.63 -22.34 -19.51
N MET A 5 0.42 -21.63 -19.11
CA MET A 5 0.33 -20.74 -17.96
C MET A 5 -0.56 -19.54 -18.27
N PRO A 6 -1.49 -19.21 -17.40
CA PRO A 6 -2.26 -17.98 -17.53
C PRO A 6 -1.35 -16.76 -17.35
N SER A 7 -1.59 -15.73 -18.14
CA SER A 7 -0.94 -14.44 -17.96
C SER A 7 -1.73 -13.62 -16.94
N LEU A 8 -1.46 -13.86 -15.68
CA LEU A 8 -2.11 -13.14 -14.57
C LEU A 8 -1.05 -12.39 -13.76
N ASN A 9 -1.23 -11.09 -13.65
CA ASN A 9 -0.43 -10.23 -12.79
C ASN A 9 -1.35 -9.12 -12.27
N MET A 10 -1.76 -9.23 -11.02
CA MET A 10 -2.69 -8.30 -10.39
C MET A 10 -2.26 -8.04 -8.94
N VAL A 11 -2.22 -6.77 -8.58
CA VAL A 11 -1.99 -6.32 -7.22
C VAL A 11 -3.08 -5.33 -6.83
N VAL A 12 -3.67 -5.55 -5.67
CA VAL A 12 -4.58 -4.61 -5.03
C VAL A 12 -4.06 -4.35 -3.62
N ILE A 13 -3.80 -3.10 -3.31
CA ILE A 13 -3.28 -2.72 -1.99
C ILE A 13 -3.93 -1.42 -1.52
N SER A 14 -4.26 -1.38 -0.25
CA SER A 14 -4.74 -0.17 0.41
C SER A 14 -3.77 0.29 1.48
N GLY A 15 -3.70 1.57 1.68
CA GLY A 15 -2.83 2.17 2.69
C GLY A 15 -2.80 3.68 2.59
N ASN A 16 -1.79 4.26 3.20
CA ASN A 16 -1.60 5.70 3.21
C ASN A 16 -0.27 6.06 2.54
N LEU A 17 -0.23 7.19 1.87
CA LEU A 17 1.02 7.70 1.33
C LEU A 17 1.98 8.04 2.46
N THR A 18 3.24 7.64 2.29
CA THR A 18 4.30 7.98 3.25
C THR A 18 4.82 9.40 3.08
N ASP A 19 4.77 9.90 1.85
CA ASP A 19 5.25 11.22 1.44
C ASP A 19 4.34 11.81 0.38
N ASP A 20 4.55 13.08 0.05
CA ASP A 20 3.89 13.69 -1.09
C ASP A 20 4.27 12.98 -2.39
N PRO A 21 3.35 12.85 -3.37
CA PRO A 21 3.66 12.25 -4.65
C PRO A 21 4.72 13.07 -5.39
N LYS A 22 5.53 12.38 -6.18
CA LYS A 22 6.60 12.98 -6.99
C LYS A 22 6.19 12.99 -8.45
N PRO A 23 5.58 14.07 -8.93
CA PRO A 23 5.23 14.21 -10.33
C PRO A 23 6.45 14.56 -11.17
N ASN A 24 6.46 14.07 -12.39
CA ASN A 24 7.44 14.41 -13.39
C ASN A 24 6.78 14.46 -14.76
N ILE A 25 7.29 15.32 -15.63
CA ILE A 25 6.87 15.39 -17.03
C ILE A 25 8.09 15.01 -17.87
N LEU A 26 7.95 13.96 -18.69
CA LEU A 26 9.01 13.49 -19.56
C LEU A 26 9.17 14.44 -20.76
N GLU A 27 10.29 14.33 -21.48
CA GLU A 27 10.61 15.16 -22.64
C GLU A 27 9.53 15.10 -23.74
N ASN A 28 8.83 13.98 -23.86
CA ASN A 28 7.71 13.81 -24.77
C ASN A 28 6.37 14.37 -24.25
N GLY A 29 6.36 15.04 -23.09
CA GLY A 29 5.17 15.61 -22.49
C GLY A 29 4.30 14.63 -21.70
N VAL A 30 4.72 13.38 -21.53
CA VAL A 30 3.99 12.37 -20.79
C VAL A 30 4.18 12.58 -19.28
N HIS A 31 3.08 12.66 -18.55
CA HIS A 31 3.08 12.74 -17.10
C HIS A 31 3.35 11.38 -16.47
N VAL A 32 4.22 11.35 -15.46
CA VAL A 32 4.47 10.20 -14.61
C VAL A 32 4.51 10.67 -13.17
N THR A 33 3.89 9.91 -12.27
CA THR A 33 3.91 10.23 -10.84
C THR A 33 4.30 8.98 -10.06
N ASN A 34 5.27 9.14 -9.18
CA ASN A 34 5.70 8.10 -8.25
C ASN A 34 5.22 8.44 -6.84
N PHE A 35 4.80 7.44 -6.11
CA PHE A 35 4.42 7.57 -4.72
C PHE A 35 4.65 6.27 -3.97
N ARG A 36 4.77 6.36 -2.65
CA ARG A 36 4.96 5.20 -1.78
C ARG A 36 3.76 5.02 -0.87
N VAL A 37 3.29 3.80 -0.79
CA VAL A 37 2.15 3.41 0.05
C VAL A 37 2.65 2.57 1.22
N ALA A 38 2.20 2.91 2.41
CA ALA A 38 2.35 2.10 3.62
C ALA A 38 1.03 1.38 3.89
N SER A 39 1.04 0.08 3.77
CA SER A 39 -0.10 -0.79 4.08
C SER A 39 0.11 -1.47 5.41
N ASN A 40 -0.77 -1.21 6.34
CA ASN A 40 -0.71 -1.77 7.69
C ASN A 40 -1.58 -3.02 7.78
N GLN A 41 -1.01 -4.07 8.35
CA GLN A 41 -1.69 -5.30 8.66
C GLN A 41 -1.53 -5.59 10.15
N PHE A 42 -2.64 -5.92 10.80
CA PHE A 42 -2.66 -6.31 12.20
C PHE A 42 -2.86 -7.81 12.29
N TYR A 43 -2.10 -8.45 13.15
CA TYR A 43 -2.21 -9.88 13.41
C TYR A 43 -2.00 -10.19 14.87
N LYS A 44 -2.58 -11.30 15.35
CA LYS A 44 -2.39 -11.79 16.71
C LYS A 44 -1.18 -12.72 16.74
N GLY A 45 -0.19 -12.38 17.56
CA GLY A 45 1.01 -13.19 17.75
C GLY A 45 0.75 -14.44 18.60
N ARG A 46 1.74 -15.34 18.64
CA ARG A 46 1.71 -16.54 19.51
C ARG A 46 1.65 -16.21 21.00
N ASP A 47 2.10 -15.03 21.37
CA ASP A 47 2.00 -14.47 22.73
C ASP A 47 0.58 -14.00 23.09
N GLY A 48 -0.37 -14.05 22.15
CA GLY A 48 -1.74 -13.59 22.32
C GLY A 48 -1.91 -12.07 22.16
N GLU A 49 -0.84 -11.34 21.88
CA GLU A 49 -0.87 -9.88 21.68
C GLU A 49 -1.03 -9.52 20.21
N PHE A 50 -1.62 -8.35 19.95
CA PHE A 50 -1.76 -7.81 18.60
C PHE A 50 -0.47 -7.10 18.18
N HIS A 51 0.01 -7.46 17.01
CA HIS A 51 1.17 -6.87 16.38
C HIS A 51 0.77 -6.18 15.08
N LYS A 52 1.51 -5.14 14.72
CA LYS A 52 1.36 -4.43 13.45
C LYS A 52 2.54 -4.74 12.54
N LYS A 53 2.23 -5.13 11.33
CA LYS A 53 3.20 -5.26 10.23
C LYS A 53 2.88 -4.24 9.15
N THR A 54 3.87 -3.48 8.73
CA THR A 54 3.72 -2.50 7.67
C THR A 54 4.46 -2.95 6.42
N CYS A 55 3.76 -2.97 5.30
CA CYS A 55 4.33 -3.20 3.99
C CYS A 55 4.49 -1.85 3.26
N TYR A 56 5.70 -1.53 2.85
CA TYR A 56 6.01 -0.35 2.06
C TYR A 56 6.20 -0.76 0.61
N VAL A 57 5.49 -0.12 -0.30
CA VAL A 57 5.60 -0.40 -1.72
C VAL A 57 5.59 0.88 -2.53
N ASP A 58 6.45 0.94 -3.53
CA ASP A 58 6.46 2.04 -4.49
C ASP A 58 5.46 1.76 -5.61
N ALA A 59 4.75 2.79 -6.02
CA ALA A 59 3.83 2.76 -7.13
C ALA A 59 4.17 3.85 -8.13
N VAL A 60 3.94 3.56 -9.38
CA VAL A 60 4.10 4.51 -10.48
C VAL A 60 2.82 4.54 -11.31
N CYS A 61 2.40 5.71 -11.71
CA CYS A 61 1.27 5.89 -12.63
C CYS A 61 1.63 6.85 -13.74
N TRP A 62 0.90 6.73 -14.84
CA TRP A 62 1.19 7.40 -16.09
C TRP A 62 0.01 8.20 -16.61
N ARG A 63 0.30 9.24 -17.39
CA ARG A 63 -0.68 10.02 -18.14
C ARG A 63 -1.76 10.64 -17.25
N LYS A 64 -3.02 10.43 -17.57
CA LYS A 64 -4.15 10.99 -16.81
C LYS A 64 -4.16 10.58 -15.34
N THR A 65 -3.87 9.33 -15.05
CA THR A 65 -3.78 8.84 -13.68
C THR A 65 -2.67 9.55 -12.90
N ALA A 66 -1.53 9.82 -13.55
CA ALA A 66 -0.43 10.57 -12.97
C ALA A 66 -0.80 12.01 -12.63
N GLU A 67 -1.52 12.69 -13.53
CA GLU A 67 -1.99 14.07 -13.32
C GLU A 67 -2.95 14.14 -12.13
N ILE A 68 -3.91 13.23 -12.06
CA ILE A 68 -4.90 13.17 -10.97
C ILE A 68 -4.21 12.84 -9.65
N ALA A 69 -3.29 11.90 -9.65
CA ALA A 69 -2.54 11.53 -8.45
C ALA A 69 -1.70 12.70 -7.92
N ALA A 70 -1.01 13.41 -8.79
CA ALA A 70 -0.22 14.58 -8.41
C ALA A 70 -1.08 15.70 -7.82
N ASP A 71 -2.29 15.88 -8.33
CA ASP A 71 -3.22 16.91 -7.88
C ASP A 71 -3.90 16.57 -6.55
N ARG A 72 -4.35 15.32 -6.41
CA ARG A 72 -5.20 14.91 -5.28
C ARG A 72 -4.48 14.26 -4.11
N LEU A 73 -3.33 13.63 -4.33
CA LEU A 73 -2.60 12.94 -3.29
C LEU A 73 -1.67 13.87 -2.52
N ARG A 74 -1.56 13.60 -1.23
CA ARG A 74 -0.61 14.24 -0.32
C ARG A 74 -0.11 13.20 0.68
N ARG A 75 0.96 13.50 1.39
CA ARG A 75 1.42 12.69 2.50
C ARG A 75 0.27 12.34 3.44
N GLY A 76 0.11 11.07 3.76
CA GLY A 76 -0.94 10.57 4.63
C GLY A 76 -2.28 10.32 3.95
N SER A 77 -2.43 10.62 2.66
CA SER A 77 -3.67 10.35 1.92
C SER A 77 -3.98 8.85 1.89
N PRO A 78 -5.19 8.43 2.26
CA PRO A 78 -5.62 7.06 2.14
C PRO A 78 -5.96 6.73 0.69
N VAL A 79 -5.48 5.59 0.20
CA VAL A 79 -5.68 5.15 -1.18
C VAL A 79 -5.90 3.64 -1.27
N LEU A 80 -6.63 3.25 -2.29
CA LEU A 80 -6.66 1.89 -2.81
C LEU A 80 -6.03 1.88 -4.20
N VAL A 81 -4.97 1.11 -4.39
CA VAL A 81 -4.23 1.02 -5.65
C VAL A 81 -4.46 -0.34 -6.27
N GLU A 82 -4.89 -0.35 -7.51
CA GLU A 82 -5.02 -1.55 -8.34
C GLU A 82 -4.03 -1.46 -9.50
N GLY A 83 -3.34 -2.53 -9.77
CA GLY A 83 -2.40 -2.57 -10.89
C GLY A 83 -1.70 -3.90 -11.03
N GLU A 84 -0.50 -3.85 -11.55
CA GLU A 84 0.35 -5.02 -11.78
C GLU A 84 1.74 -4.77 -11.21
N LEU A 85 2.39 -5.85 -10.78
CA LEU A 85 3.79 -5.79 -10.41
C LEU A 85 4.64 -5.64 -11.65
N GLN A 86 5.60 -4.75 -11.59
CA GLN A 86 6.66 -4.65 -12.59
C GLN A 86 8.03 -4.53 -11.93
N SER A 87 9.02 -5.09 -12.57
CA SER A 87 10.41 -4.89 -12.21
C SER A 87 11.05 -3.90 -13.17
N ARG A 88 11.82 -2.99 -12.61
CA ARG A 88 12.61 -2.03 -13.38
C ARG A 88 14.07 -2.19 -13.02
N THR A 89 14.90 -2.37 -14.03
CA THR A 89 16.35 -2.51 -13.85
C THR A 89 17.06 -1.33 -14.51
N TRP A 90 18.02 -0.78 -13.79
CA TRP A 90 18.85 0.31 -14.32
C TRP A 90 20.29 0.11 -13.88
N LYS A 91 21.18 0.74 -14.61
CA LYS A 91 22.59 0.76 -14.28
C LYS A 91 22.90 1.96 -13.39
N ALA A 92 23.39 1.71 -12.19
CA ALA A 92 23.80 2.77 -11.26
C ALA A 92 25.12 3.42 -11.72
N GLN A 93 25.41 4.58 -11.17
CA GLN A 93 26.65 5.33 -11.51
C GLN A 93 27.94 4.57 -11.19
N ASP A 94 27.90 3.66 -10.22
CA ASP A 94 29.00 2.75 -9.86
C ASP A 94 29.18 1.57 -10.81
N GLY A 95 28.37 1.46 -11.87
CA GLY A 95 28.38 0.37 -12.84
C GLY A 95 27.60 -0.88 -12.46
N THR A 96 27.01 -0.94 -11.25
CA THR A 96 26.20 -2.08 -10.82
C THR A 96 24.80 -2.00 -11.40
N ASN A 97 24.23 -3.19 -11.70
CA ASN A 97 22.82 -3.29 -12.07
C ASN A 97 21.96 -3.28 -10.80
N ARG A 98 21.00 -2.38 -10.77
CA ARG A 98 20.00 -2.30 -9.70
C ARG A 98 18.62 -2.57 -10.25
N SER A 99 17.82 -3.24 -9.45
CA SER A 99 16.42 -3.51 -9.78
C SER A 99 15.51 -3.12 -8.64
N VAL A 100 14.31 -2.72 -8.97
CA VAL A 100 13.23 -2.44 -8.02
C VAL A 100 11.97 -3.12 -8.49
N LEU A 101 11.21 -3.65 -7.54
CA LEU A 101 9.88 -4.16 -7.75
C LEU A 101 8.89 -3.08 -7.33
N GLU A 102 8.01 -2.69 -8.23
CA GLU A 102 7.04 -1.63 -8.02
C GLU A 102 5.67 -2.00 -8.59
N ILE A 103 4.65 -1.27 -8.20
CA ILE A 103 3.31 -1.43 -8.75
C ILE A 103 3.11 -0.42 -9.88
N LEU A 104 2.78 -0.90 -11.07
CA LEU A 104 2.22 -0.07 -12.12
C LEU A 104 0.75 0.16 -11.83
N ALA A 105 0.41 1.31 -11.25
CA ALA A 105 -0.94 1.64 -10.86
C ALA A 105 -1.80 1.91 -12.10
N ARG A 106 -2.80 1.08 -12.31
CA ARG A 106 -3.78 1.23 -13.39
C ARG A 106 -4.98 2.04 -12.93
N ARG A 107 -5.36 1.86 -11.67
CA ARG A 107 -6.49 2.54 -11.05
C ARG A 107 -6.13 2.92 -9.63
N ILE A 108 -6.47 4.14 -9.25
CA ILE A 108 -6.32 4.64 -7.89
C ILE A 108 -7.69 5.09 -7.40
N GLN A 109 -8.13 4.54 -6.29
CA GLN A 109 -9.31 5.02 -5.58
C GLN A 109 -8.85 5.94 -4.45
N PHE A 110 -9.34 7.16 -4.47
CA PHE A 110 -9.08 8.15 -3.44
C PHE A 110 -10.11 7.96 -2.34
N LEU A 111 -9.65 7.45 -1.20
CA LEU A 111 -10.50 7.24 -0.05
C LEU A 111 -10.60 8.56 0.72
N GLU A 112 -11.81 8.99 1.02
CA GLU A 112 -12.02 10.19 1.82
C GLU A 112 -11.84 9.85 3.30
N ARG A 113 -11.15 10.73 4.03
CA ARG A 113 -11.20 10.69 5.48
C ARG A 113 -12.60 11.08 5.90
N THR A 114 -13.31 10.19 6.56
CA THR A 114 -14.50 10.56 7.31
C THR A 114 -14.07 11.61 8.35
N GLU A 115 -14.80 12.72 8.42
CA GLU A 115 -14.62 13.75 9.46
C GLU A 115 -14.87 13.16 10.84
N GLY A 116 -13.89 12.51 11.41
CA GLY A 116 -13.93 11.83 12.70
C GLY A 116 -12.58 11.28 13.08
N ASP A 117 -11.70 11.12 12.10
CA ASP A 117 -10.36 10.61 12.26
C ASP A 117 -9.31 11.74 12.22
N ARG A 118 -9.55 12.79 13.01
CA ARG A 118 -8.43 13.66 13.39
C ARG A 118 -7.54 12.84 14.31
N PRO A 119 -6.22 12.75 14.06
CA PRO A 119 -5.34 12.29 15.10
C PRO A 119 -5.54 13.25 16.27
N ALA A 120 -6.18 12.73 17.30
CA ALA A 120 -6.31 13.47 18.55
C ALA A 120 -4.91 13.54 19.17
N ASP A 121 -4.23 14.68 18.96
CA ASP A 121 -3.23 15.16 19.90
C ASP A 121 -3.97 15.63 21.14
N SER A 122 -4.43 14.69 21.92
CA SER A 122 -4.74 14.87 23.34
C SER A 122 -5.22 13.52 23.88
N HIS A 123 -4.37 12.85 24.61
CA HIS A 123 -4.79 11.84 25.56
C HIS A 123 -5.66 12.52 26.63
N PRO A 124 -6.85 11.99 26.83
CA PRO A 124 -7.25 11.65 28.17
C PRO A 124 -7.14 10.13 28.33
N SER A 125 -6.34 9.73 29.28
CA SER A 125 -6.36 8.39 29.84
C SER A 125 -7.78 8.07 30.31
N ASP A 126 -8.55 7.37 29.52
CA ASP A 126 -9.79 6.76 29.94
C ASP A 126 -9.52 5.26 30.12
N ASP A 127 -9.36 4.92 31.36
CA ASP A 127 -9.14 3.57 31.89
C ASP A 127 -10.48 2.80 31.88
N SER A 128 -11.06 2.64 30.68
CA SER A 128 -12.23 1.79 30.51
C SER A 128 -11.80 0.48 29.85
N PRO A 129 -12.04 -0.67 30.49
CA PRO A 129 -11.72 -1.97 29.91
C PRO A 129 -12.56 -2.19 28.64
N PRO A 130 -11.96 -2.76 27.57
CA PRO A 130 -12.69 -3.06 26.34
C PRO A 130 -13.82 -4.05 26.64
N PRO A 131 -14.95 -3.95 25.91
CA PRO A 131 -16.05 -4.88 26.09
C PRO A 131 -15.60 -6.31 25.81
N GLU A 132 -15.92 -7.21 26.73
CA GLU A 132 -15.70 -8.64 26.56
C GLU A 132 -16.41 -9.10 25.28
N ARG A 133 -15.63 -9.54 24.31
CA ARG A 133 -16.14 -10.22 23.12
C ARG A 133 -16.36 -11.70 23.47
N ASP A 134 -17.54 -12.16 23.10
CA ASP A 134 -17.95 -13.55 23.25
C ASP A 134 -16.95 -14.47 22.51
N PRO A 135 -16.41 -15.53 23.14
CA PRO A 135 -15.41 -16.40 22.51
C PRO A 135 -15.91 -17.22 21.32
N ALA A 136 -17.16 -17.04 20.92
CA ALA A 136 -17.76 -17.75 19.77
C ALA A 136 -17.52 -17.12 18.40
N ASP A 137 -16.94 -15.89 18.32
CA ASP A 137 -16.78 -15.14 17.07
C ASP A 137 -15.31 -15.02 16.61
N GLU A 138 -14.42 -15.88 17.07
CA GLU A 138 -13.04 -15.88 16.57
C GLU A 138 -12.95 -16.71 15.27
N PRO A 139 -12.54 -16.11 14.14
CA PRO A 139 -12.15 -16.90 12.98
C PRO A 139 -10.92 -17.72 13.32
N VAL A 140 -11.04 -19.03 13.27
CA VAL A 140 -9.93 -19.96 13.41
C VAL A 140 -9.00 -19.78 12.20
N TYR A 141 -7.90 -19.08 12.38
CA TYR A 141 -6.80 -19.12 11.42
C TYR A 141 -5.98 -20.37 11.70
N ASP A 142 -6.00 -21.28 10.74
CA ASP A 142 -5.14 -22.47 10.76
C ASP A 142 -3.69 -22.01 10.53
N ASP A 143 -2.88 -22.07 11.58
CA ASP A 143 -1.48 -21.61 11.58
C ASP A 143 -0.51 -22.63 10.92
N ASP A 144 -1.05 -23.65 10.26
CA ASP A 144 -0.27 -24.73 9.63
C ASP A 144 -0.12 -24.54 8.11
N ILE A 145 0.31 -23.34 7.67
CA ILE A 145 0.83 -23.21 6.30
C ILE A 145 2.36 -23.21 6.38
N PRO A 146 3.04 -24.31 6.04
CA PRO A 146 4.49 -24.32 5.91
C PRO A 146 4.89 -23.54 4.66
N PHE A 147 5.67 -22.51 4.83
CA PHE A 147 6.41 -21.89 3.74
C PHE A 147 7.77 -22.56 3.58
#